data_a4adace539172448c357376990693743
#
_entry.id   a4adace539172448c357376990693743
#
_cell.length_a   1.000
_cell.length_b   1.000
_cell.length_c   1.000
_cell.angle_alpha   90.00
_cell.angle_beta   90.00
_cell.angle_gamma   90.00
#
_symmetry.space_group_name_H-M   'P 1'
#
loop_
_entity.id
_entity.type
_entity.pdbx_description
1 polymer ?
#
loop_
_entity_poly.entity_id
_entity_poly.type
_entity_poly.pdbx_seq_one_letter_code
_entity_poly.pdbx_strand_id
1 'polypeptide(L)' 'MQQADYRFEDHGSIWLIHPLSDEAETNLVEGVDDFSMWWGKSLVVEPRFVDHVSGLLMEQGWIVE' A
#
# COMPACT_ATOMS: atom_id res chain seq x y z
N MET A 1 -16.74 -12.38 7.35
CA MET A 1 -16.27 -10.98 7.33
C MET A 1 -14.86 -10.93 6.73
N GLN A 2 -14.67 -10.16 5.69
CA GLN A 2 -13.36 -10.04 5.04
C GLN A 2 -12.50 -9.04 5.81
N GLN A 3 -11.23 -9.39 5.96
CA GLN A 3 -10.26 -8.47 6.58
C GLN A 3 -9.55 -7.70 5.45
N ALA A 4 -9.21 -6.45 5.73
CA ALA A 4 -8.45 -5.66 4.79
C ALA A 4 -7.03 -6.21 4.67
N ASP A 5 -6.48 -6.14 3.46
CA ASP A 5 -5.11 -6.56 3.18
C ASP A 5 -4.13 -5.39 3.30
N TYR A 6 -4.62 -4.17 3.06
CA TYR A 6 -3.83 -2.94 3.11
C TYR A 6 -4.61 -1.86 3.81
N ARG A 7 -3.90 -1.04 4.55
CA ARG A 7 -4.47 0.14 5.19
C ARG A 7 -3.70 1.37 4.72
N PHE A 8 -4.43 2.37 4.26
CA PHE A 8 -3.86 3.64 3.81
C PHE A 8 -4.01 4.67 4.91
N GLU A 9 -2.94 5.38 5.21
CA GLU A 9 -2.93 6.38 6.26
C GLU A 9 -2.41 7.71 5.70
N ASP A 10 -3.24 8.76 5.85
CA ASP A 10 -2.93 10.10 5.37
C ASP A 10 -2.08 10.85 6.39
N HIS A 11 -0.91 11.29 5.98
CA HIS A 11 0.00 12.10 6.80
C HIS A 11 0.18 13.52 6.23
N GLY A 12 -0.77 13.98 5.42
CA GLY A 12 -0.71 15.30 4.81
C GLY A 12 0.14 15.31 3.55
N SER A 13 1.43 15.53 3.69
CA SER A 13 2.33 15.59 2.52
C SER A 13 2.72 14.21 1.97
N ILE A 14 2.49 13.15 2.74
CA ILE A 14 2.72 11.77 2.30
C ILE A 14 1.61 10.86 2.80
N TRP A 15 1.49 9.70 2.18
CA TRP A 15 0.60 8.63 2.65
C TRP A 15 1.44 7.40 2.94
N LEU A 16 0.99 6.61 3.93
CA LEU A 16 1.60 5.33 4.25
C LEU A 16 0.65 4.21 3.87
N ILE A 17 1.20 3.19 3.23
CA ILE A 17 0.45 1.97 2.90
C ILE A 17 0.97 0.86 3.80
N HIS A 18 0.11 0.39 4.70
CA HIS A 18 0.44 -0.65 5.65
C HIS A 18 -0.07 -2.00 5.16
N PRO A 19 0.80 -2.95 4.84
CA PRO A 19 0.34 -4.31 4.56
C PRO A 19 -0.10 -4.96 5.86
N LEU A 20 -1.26 -5.60 5.87
CA LEU A 20 -1.87 -6.17 7.06
C LEU A 20 -1.74 -7.68 7.13
N SER A 21 -1.06 -8.30 6.17
CA SER A 21 -0.77 -9.73 6.16
C SER A 21 0.60 -9.97 5.54
N ASP A 22 1.16 -11.16 5.77
CA ASP A 22 2.45 -11.53 5.17
C ASP A 22 2.37 -11.58 3.65
N GLU A 23 1.25 -12.08 3.12
CA GLU A 23 1.03 -12.12 1.68
C GLU A 23 0.97 -10.72 1.09
N ALA A 24 0.26 -9.81 1.76
CA ALA A 24 0.17 -8.43 1.31
C ALA A 24 1.54 -7.75 1.34
N GLU A 25 2.32 -7.99 2.40
CA GLU A 25 3.68 -7.45 2.51
C GLU A 25 4.56 -7.92 1.35
N THR A 26 4.54 -9.21 1.06
CA THR A 26 5.32 -9.78 -0.04
C THR A 26 4.89 -9.19 -1.38
N ASN A 27 3.59 -9.08 -1.61
CA ASN A 27 3.06 -8.49 -2.83
C ASN A 27 3.52 -7.03 -2.99
N LEU A 28 3.47 -6.26 -1.91
CA LEU A 28 3.86 -4.86 -1.95
C LEU A 28 5.35 -4.70 -2.25
N VAL A 29 6.20 -5.50 -1.60
CA VAL A 29 7.65 -5.47 -1.81
C VAL A 29 7.99 -5.84 -3.26
N GLU A 30 7.35 -6.86 -3.80
CA GLU A 30 7.62 -7.31 -5.17
C GLU A 30 7.05 -6.36 -6.22
N GLY A 31 6.00 -5.62 -5.86
CA GLY A 31 5.30 -4.75 -6.80
C GLY A 31 5.86 -3.34 -6.92
N VAL A 32 6.80 -2.95 -6.05
CA VAL A 32 7.38 -1.61 -6.08
C VAL A 32 8.82 -1.67 -6.59
N ASP A 33 9.30 -0.53 -7.12
CA ASP A 33 10.65 -0.47 -7.64
C ASP A 33 11.67 -0.11 -6.55
N ASP A 34 12.95 -0.08 -6.93
CA ASP A 34 14.05 0.17 -6.01
C ASP A 34 14.08 1.60 -5.47
N PHE A 35 13.31 2.50 -6.07
CA PHE A 35 13.25 3.90 -5.66
C PHE A 35 12.20 4.17 -4.60
N SER A 36 11.42 3.15 -4.25
CA SER A 36 10.37 3.30 -3.24
C SER A 36 10.97 3.55 -1.87
N MET A 37 10.33 4.42 -1.11
CA MET A 37 10.74 4.73 0.25
C MET A 37 9.89 3.90 1.21
N TRP A 38 10.53 3.43 2.27
CA TRP A 38 9.88 2.61 3.28
C TRP A 38 10.04 3.23 4.66
N TRP A 39 8.97 3.20 5.42
CA TRP A 39 9.00 3.57 6.83
C TRP A 39 8.61 2.32 7.62
N GLY A 40 9.64 1.58 8.10
CA GLY A 40 9.41 0.26 8.66
C GLY A 40 8.91 -0.68 7.57
N LYS A 41 7.74 -1.27 7.77
CA LYS A 41 7.10 -2.16 6.79
C LYS A 41 6.12 -1.43 5.88
N SER A 42 5.97 -0.12 6.06
CA SER A 42 5.00 0.67 5.34
C SER A 42 5.63 1.37 4.15
N LEU A 43 4.92 1.38 3.03
CA LEU A 43 5.38 2.06 1.82
C LEU A 43 4.97 3.54 1.89
N VAL A 44 5.92 4.42 1.61
CA VAL A 44 5.66 5.86 1.55
C VAL A 44 5.25 6.23 0.14
N VAL A 45 4.09 6.90 -0.01
CA VAL A 45 3.53 7.27 -1.31
C VAL A 45 3.15 8.74 -1.30
N GLU A 46 3.46 9.45 -2.38
CA GLU A 46 2.98 10.82 -2.54
C GLU A 46 1.46 10.83 -2.75
N PRO A 47 0.75 11.85 -2.23
CA PRO A 47 -0.72 11.89 -2.32
C PRO A 47 -1.25 11.72 -3.75
N ARG A 48 -0.55 12.25 -4.73
CA ARG A 48 -0.98 12.19 -6.14
C ARG A 48 -1.00 10.78 -6.71
N PHE A 49 -0.28 9.84 -6.10
CA PHE A 49 -0.22 8.45 -6.56
C PHE A 49 -1.12 7.50 -5.77
N VAL A 50 -1.75 7.98 -4.69
CA VAL A 50 -2.55 7.12 -3.80
C VAL A 50 -3.70 6.45 -4.55
N ASP A 51 -4.45 7.21 -5.34
CA ASP A 51 -5.57 6.65 -6.11
C ASP A 51 -5.11 5.62 -7.12
N HIS A 52 -3.98 5.86 -7.77
CA HIS A 52 -3.43 4.92 -8.73
C HIS A 52 -3.02 3.62 -8.06
N VAL A 53 -2.29 3.70 -6.95
CA VAL A 53 -1.84 2.51 -6.22
C VAL A 53 -3.04 1.75 -5.66
N SER A 54 -4.00 2.46 -5.07
CA SER A 54 -5.22 1.85 -4.55
C SER A 54 -5.98 1.10 -5.65
N GLY A 55 -6.12 1.74 -6.82
CA GLY A 55 -6.79 1.12 -7.97
C GLY A 55 -6.09 -0.15 -8.43
N LEU A 56 -4.76 -0.15 -8.49
CA LEU A 56 -4.00 -1.33 -8.89
C LEU A 56 -4.19 -2.48 -7.90
N LEU A 57 -4.14 -2.19 -6.61
CA LEU A 57 -4.32 -3.22 -5.58
C LEU A 57 -5.72 -3.83 -5.65
N MET A 58 -6.75 -2.99 -5.81
CA MET A 58 -8.13 -3.47 -5.93
C MET A 58 -8.35 -4.28 -7.20
N GLU A 59 -7.72 -3.90 -8.30
CA GLU A 59 -7.77 -4.65 -9.55
C GLU A 59 -7.20 -6.06 -9.39
N GLN A 60 -6.18 -6.20 -8.56
CA GLN A 60 -5.55 -7.49 -8.27
C GLN A 60 -6.35 -8.34 -7.28
N GLY A 61 -7.45 -7.80 -6.76
CA GLY A 61 -8.31 -8.52 -5.82
C GLY A 61 -7.98 -8.28 -4.35
N TRP A 62 -7.07 -7.35 -4.04
CA TRP A 62 -6.74 -7.00 -2.66
C TRP A 62 -7.82 -6.10 -2.05
N ILE A 63 -8.02 -6.23 -0.75
CA ILE A 63 -8.96 -5.40 -0.01
C ILE A 63 -8.20 -4.25 0.62
N VAL A 64 -8.59 -3.03 0.28
CA VAL A 64 -7.96 -1.81 0.77
C VAL A 64 -8.91 -1.11 1.74
N GLU A 65 -8.37 -0.75 2.89
CA GLU A 65 -9.13 -0.05 3.93
C GLU A 65 -8.88 1.47 3.88
#